data_d6228bb183cccaedf48139b08566c754
#
_entry.id   d6228bb183cccaedf48139b08566c754
#
_cell.length_a   1.000
_cell.length_b   1.000
_cell.length_c   1.000
_cell.angle_alpha   90.00
_cell.angle_beta   90.00
_cell.angle_gamma   90.00
#
_symmetry.space_group_name_H-M   'P 1'
#
loop_
_entity.id
_entity.type
_entity.pdbx_description
1 polymer ?
#
loop_
_entity_poly.entity_id
_entity_poly.type
_entity_poly.pdbx_seq_one_letter_code
_entity_poly.pdbx_strand_id
1 'polypeptide(L)'
;MNDKMLEFYKQTSLYTDLGLYRDFARQLTNDIDELCILQRMQIIHPVAYDNPEIRKQSKCFWGDMTKVPITRLDYEDDLFPTALSMLHELLRKDNKYHIDREAQNKIHVTCRGQSILLASILKAKGYSARVRSGFAPYIKYDGVAYDHWITEYYDENKKRWILVDADEHCPDHKMEFNLNDIPRDKFIFGAEAYLGMRNNKYQNDEIYYASDPATLGLKASIRGLFYDFHSVMNDEIIFLHLPKYIQDKNFELSEDEYKELDELATLMLDVDSNFEELLNIW
;
A
#
# COMPACT_ATOMS: atom_id res chain seq x y z
N MET A 1 -13.95 4.00 -20.52
CA MET A 1 -12.88 3.27 -19.79
C MET A 1 -12.54 2.02 -20.61
N ASN A 2 -11.28 1.61 -20.62
CA ASN A 2 -10.82 0.49 -21.45
C ASN A 2 -11.16 -0.85 -20.75
N ASP A 3 -12.06 -1.66 -21.35
CA ASP A 3 -12.46 -2.95 -20.78
C ASP A 3 -11.28 -3.91 -20.61
N LYS A 4 -10.27 -3.86 -21.50
CA LYS A 4 -9.04 -4.66 -21.41
C LYS A 4 -8.25 -4.33 -20.14
N MET A 5 -8.16 -3.06 -19.77
CA MET A 5 -7.50 -2.61 -18.54
C MET A 5 -8.27 -3.09 -17.30
N LEU A 6 -9.59 -2.98 -17.29
CA LEU A 6 -10.40 -3.47 -16.17
C LEU A 6 -10.25 -5.00 -16.00
N GLU A 7 -10.23 -5.76 -17.08
CA GLU A 7 -9.98 -7.21 -17.03
C GLU A 7 -8.55 -7.54 -16.56
N PHE A 8 -7.55 -6.76 -16.95
CA PHE A 8 -6.17 -6.91 -16.43
C PHE A 8 -6.13 -6.76 -14.92
N TYR A 9 -6.84 -5.78 -14.34
CA TYR A 9 -6.87 -5.56 -12.89
C TYR A 9 -7.79 -6.52 -12.12
N LYS A 10 -8.57 -7.37 -12.77
CA LYS A 10 -9.22 -8.53 -12.14
C LYS A 10 -8.27 -9.72 -11.98
N GLN A 11 -7.19 -9.77 -12.77
CA GLN A 11 -6.19 -10.82 -12.68
C GLN A 11 -5.30 -10.61 -11.44
N THR A 12 -4.85 -11.71 -10.87
CA THR A 12 -3.93 -11.70 -9.72
C THR A 12 -2.49 -11.75 -10.19
N SER A 13 -1.61 -11.09 -9.43
CA SER A 13 -0.16 -11.22 -9.51
C SER A 13 0.34 -12.38 -8.64
N LEU A 14 1.68 -12.56 -8.59
CA LEU A 14 2.32 -13.41 -7.59
C LEU A 14 1.96 -12.98 -6.15
N TYR A 15 1.85 -11.68 -5.92
CA TYR A 15 1.62 -11.11 -4.58
C TYR A 15 0.15 -11.09 -4.19
N THR A 16 -0.76 -10.97 -5.14
CA THR A 16 -2.20 -10.86 -4.89
C THR A 16 -2.98 -12.17 -5.13
N ASP A 17 -2.34 -13.26 -5.53
CA ASP A 17 -3.02 -14.56 -5.63
C ASP A 17 -3.25 -15.15 -4.24
N LEU A 18 -4.52 -15.43 -3.94
CA LEU A 18 -4.95 -16.08 -2.68
C LEU A 18 -4.89 -17.61 -2.74
N GLY A 19 -4.61 -18.18 -3.91
CA GLY A 19 -4.52 -19.62 -4.10
C GLY A 19 -5.73 -20.36 -3.52
N LEU A 20 -5.48 -21.27 -2.58
CA LEU A 20 -6.52 -22.10 -1.93
C LEU A 20 -7.51 -21.30 -1.05
N TYR A 21 -7.20 -20.05 -0.69
CA TYR A 21 -8.07 -19.19 0.13
C TYR A 21 -9.00 -18.30 -0.70
N ARG A 22 -9.02 -18.43 -2.02
CA ARG A 22 -9.87 -17.59 -2.89
C ARG A 22 -11.35 -17.71 -2.54
N ASP A 23 -11.84 -18.92 -2.33
CA ASP A 23 -13.26 -19.13 -1.98
C ASP A 23 -13.58 -18.65 -0.57
N PHE A 24 -12.63 -18.74 0.35
CA PHE A 24 -12.76 -18.14 1.68
C PHE A 24 -12.92 -16.61 1.57
N ALA A 25 -12.08 -15.94 0.79
CA ALA A 25 -12.16 -14.49 0.58
C ALA A 25 -13.47 -14.05 -0.05
N ARG A 26 -14.02 -14.84 -0.98
CA ARG A 26 -15.33 -14.60 -1.61
C ARG A 26 -16.49 -14.60 -0.62
N GLN A 27 -16.37 -15.36 0.48
CA GLN A 27 -17.40 -15.47 1.52
C GLN A 27 -17.36 -14.31 2.53
N LEU A 28 -16.32 -13.49 2.56
CA LEU A 28 -16.26 -12.29 3.39
C LEU A 28 -17.35 -11.30 2.94
N THR A 29 -17.63 -10.31 3.77
CA THR A 29 -18.64 -9.28 3.47
C THR A 29 -18.41 -8.63 2.11
N ASN A 30 -19.49 -8.22 1.43
CA ASN A 30 -19.43 -7.43 0.20
C ASN A 30 -19.49 -5.92 0.46
N ASP A 31 -19.77 -5.52 1.69
CA ASP A 31 -19.68 -4.14 2.10
C ASP A 31 -18.22 -3.75 2.26
N ILE A 32 -17.79 -2.74 1.50
CA ILE A 32 -16.38 -2.33 1.47
C ILE A 32 -15.97 -1.69 2.80
N ASP A 33 -16.84 -0.93 3.44
CA ASP A 33 -16.56 -0.30 4.73
C ASP A 33 -16.37 -1.37 5.82
N GLU A 34 -17.26 -2.35 5.87
CA GLU A 34 -17.14 -3.50 6.78
C GLU A 34 -15.86 -4.31 6.47
N LEU A 35 -15.54 -4.51 5.19
CA LEU A 35 -14.35 -5.26 4.77
C LEU A 35 -13.06 -4.54 5.23
N CYS A 36 -12.99 -3.24 5.08
CA CYS A 36 -11.84 -2.44 5.54
C CYS A 36 -11.66 -2.51 7.05
N ILE A 37 -12.76 -2.37 7.81
CA ILE A 37 -12.72 -2.53 9.27
C ILE A 37 -12.26 -3.94 9.65
N LEU A 38 -12.84 -4.96 9.02
CA LEU A 38 -12.50 -6.35 9.26
C LEU A 38 -11.02 -6.62 9.01
N GLN A 39 -10.47 -6.07 7.93
CA GLN A 39 -9.06 -6.23 7.58
C GLN A 39 -8.12 -5.54 8.57
N ARG A 40 -8.39 -4.29 8.97
CA ARG A 40 -7.62 -3.58 10.00
C ARG A 40 -7.47 -4.39 11.28
N MET A 41 -8.51 -5.10 11.66
CA MET A 41 -8.52 -5.92 12.87
C MET A 41 -7.64 -7.18 12.76
N GLN A 42 -7.11 -7.52 11.58
CA GLN A 42 -6.22 -8.68 11.41
C GLN A 42 -4.73 -8.32 11.57
N ILE A 43 -4.39 -7.04 11.56
CA ILE A 43 -3.02 -6.57 11.35
C ILE A 43 -2.60 -5.61 12.48
N ILE A 44 -1.32 -5.64 12.82
CA ILE A 44 -0.64 -4.60 13.58
C ILE A 44 0.37 -3.96 12.62
N HIS A 45 0.25 -2.66 12.40
CA HIS A 45 1.28 -1.95 11.64
C HIS A 45 2.54 -1.78 12.51
N PRO A 46 3.76 -2.01 12.00
CA PRO A 46 5.00 -1.89 12.75
C PRO A 46 5.21 -0.55 13.46
N VAL A 47 4.62 0.53 12.96
CA VAL A 47 4.61 1.86 13.61
C VAL A 47 4.10 1.83 15.05
N ALA A 48 3.30 0.82 15.42
CA ALA A 48 2.88 0.59 16.80
C ALA A 48 4.07 0.45 17.77
N TYR A 49 5.21 -0.01 17.27
CA TYR A 49 6.40 -0.25 18.07
C TYR A 49 7.36 0.94 18.14
N ASP A 50 7.10 2.01 17.39
CA ASP A 50 7.85 3.29 17.50
C ASP A 50 7.63 3.93 18.89
N ASN A 51 6.51 3.61 19.54
CA ASN A 51 6.26 3.99 20.93
C ASN A 51 6.40 2.78 21.86
N PRO A 52 7.50 2.68 22.65
CA PRO A 52 7.75 1.54 23.55
C PRO A 52 6.65 1.28 24.60
N GLU A 53 5.84 2.29 24.91
CA GLU A 53 4.75 2.16 25.87
C GLU A 53 3.53 1.41 25.30
N ILE A 54 3.40 1.32 23.98
CA ILE A 54 2.30 0.58 23.34
C ILE A 54 2.30 -0.88 23.79
N ARG A 55 3.46 -1.53 23.87
CA ARG A 55 3.58 -2.95 24.32
C ARG A 55 3.04 -3.20 25.73
N LYS A 56 2.90 -2.15 26.55
CA LYS A 56 2.40 -2.24 27.93
C LYS A 56 0.92 -1.98 28.05
N GLN A 57 0.23 -1.68 26.94
CA GLN A 57 -1.17 -1.31 26.94
C GLN A 57 -2.06 -2.53 26.78
N SER A 58 -2.99 -2.74 27.72
CA SER A 58 -4.05 -3.75 27.63
C SER A 58 -5.23 -3.29 26.78
N LYS A 59 -5.29 -2.00 26.43
CA LYS A 59 -6.31 -1.41 25.57
C LYS A 59 -5.67 -0.39 24.64
N CYS A 60 -5.63 -0.69 23.35
CA CYS A 60 -5.26 0.23 22.29
C CYS A 60 -5.97 -0.17 21.00
N PHE A 61 -5.79 0.60 19.94
CA PHE A 61 -6.35 0.32 18.62
C PHE A 61 -6.05 -1.10 18.11
N TRP A 62 -4.83 -1.59 18.31
CA TRP A 62 -4.43 -2.93 17.87
C TRP A 62 -4.85 -4.07 18.81
N GLY A 63 -5.51 -3.76 19.93
CA GLY A 63 -5.94 -4.71 20.95
C GLY A 63 -5.07 -4.74 22.19
N ASP A 64 -5.09 -5.83 22.93
CA ASP A 64 -4.26 -6.01 24.13
C ASP A 64 -2.82 -6.38 23.76
N MET A 65 -1.95 -5.37 23.67
CA MET A 65 -0.55 -5.52 23.29
C MET A 65 0.29 -6.24 24.34
N THR A 66 -0.19 -6.34 25.59
CA THR A 66 0.51 -7.10 26.65
C THR A 66 0.51 -8.61 26.38
N LYS A 67 -0.39 -9.07 25.53
CA LYS A 67 -0.46 -10.48 25.08
C LYS A 67 0.49 -10.82 23.94
N VAL A 68 1.06 -9.82 23.26
CA VAL A 68 2.04 -10.07 22.19
C VAL A 68 3.35 -10.53 22.81
N PRO A 69 3.84 -11.74 22.50
CA PRO A 69 5.09 -12.26 23.06
C PRO A 69 6.27 -11.33 22.76
N ILE A 70 7.19 -11.15 23.71
CA ILE A 70 8.39 -10.32 23.55
C ILE A 70 9.33 -10.83 22.44
N THR A 71 9.21 -12.11 22.11
CA THR A 71 9.98 -12.76 21.02
C THR A 71 9.36 -12.57 19.66
N ARG A 72 8.17 -11.95 19.56
CA ARG A 72 7.51 -11.70 18.30
C ARG A 72 8.24 -10.61 17.53
N LEU A 73 8.43 -10.83 16.23
CA LEU A 73 8.96 -9.80 15.34
C LEU A 73 7.97 -8.64 15.24
N ASP A 74 8.49 -7.43 15.18
CA ASP A 74 7.70 -6.22 14.95
C ASP A 74 7.47 -5.93 13.47
N TYR A 75 8.22 -6.58 12.58
CA TYR A 75 8.14 -6.47 11.13
C TYR A 75 8.18 -7.87 10.48
N GLU A 76 7.14 -8.23 9.73
CA GLU A 76 6.96 -9.57 9.15
C GLU A 76 6.70 -9.54 7.63
N ASP A 77 6.85 -8.39 6.95
CA ASP A 77 6.57 -8.26 5.51
C ASP A 77 7.39 -9.22 4.65
N ASP A 78 8.66 -9.47 5.03
CA ASP A 78 9.55 -10.38 4.30
C ASP A 78 9.20 -11.86 4.54
N LEU A 79 8.56 -12.16 5.68
CA LEU A 79 8.07 -13.51 5.99
C LEU A 79 6.76 -13.81 5.27
N PHE A 80 5.90 -12.81 5.13
CA PHE A 80 4.59 -12.93 4.52
C PHE A 80 4.41 -11.93 3.36
N PRO A 81 5.21 -12.04 2.29
CA PRO A 81 5.23 -11.03 1.23
C PRO A 81 4.02 -11.07 0.31
N THR A 82 3.20 -12.14 0.35
CA THR A 82 2.06 -12.38 -0.53
C THR A 82 0.75 -12.48 0.25
N ALA A 83 -0.38 -12.17 -0.39
CA ALA A 83 -1.70 -12.34 0.21
C ALA A 83 -1.98 -13.78 0.67
N LEU A 84 -1.49 -14.77 -0.10
CA LEU A 84 -1.57 -16.18 0.28
C LEU A 84 -0.86 -16.46 1.61
N SER A 85 0.39 -16.01 1.75
CA SER A 85 1.18 -16.23 2.96
C SER A 85 0.61 -15.50 4.18
N MET A 86 0.15 -14.25 3.98
CA MET A 86 -0.51 -13.47 5.04
C MET A 86 -1.79 -14.15 5.53
N LEU A 87 -2.68 -14.55 4.61
CA LEU A 87 -3.93 -15.18 4.98
C LEU A 87 -3.72 -16.57 5.59
N HIS A 88 -2.73 -17.33 5.09
CA HIS A 88 -2.33 -18.59 5.69
C HIS A 88 -1.93 -18.42 7.15
N GLU A 89 -1.05 -17.47 7.44
CA GLU A 89 -0.58 -17.23 8.81
C GLU A 89 -1.69 -16.73 9.72
N LEU A 90 -2.55 -15.83 9.24
CA LEU A 90 -3.71 -15.37 9.98
C LEU A 90 -4.64 -16.51 10.39
N LEU A 91 -4.97 -17.40 9.45
CA LEU A 91 -5.87 -18.53 9.71
C LEU A 91 -5.19 -19.67 10.50
N ARG A 92 -3.86 -19.77 10.43
CA ARG A 92 -3.08 -20.69 11.27
C ARG A 92 -3.09 -20.25 12.74
N LYS A 93 -3.02 -18.92 13.00
CA LYS A 93 -3.04 -18.36 14.37
C LYS A 93 -4.42 -18.37 14.98
N ASP A 94 -5.43 -18.05 14.17
CA ASP A 94 -6.85 -18.07 14.55
C ASP A 94 -7.65 -18.41 13.30
N ASN A 95 -8.38 -19.51 13.31
CA ASN A 95 -9.11 -20.04 12.15
C ASN A 95 -10.32 -19.19 11.71
N LYS A 96 -10.51 -18.02 12.31
CA LYS A 96 -11.56 -17.06 11.97
C LYS A 96 -10.95 -15.73 11.52
N TYR A 97 -11.61 -15.09 10.57
CA TYR A 97 -11.29 -13.74 10.12
C TYR A 97 -12.39 -12.81 10.67
N HIS A 98 -12.13 -12.17 11.80
CA HIS A 98 -13.14 -11.46 12.57
C HIS A 98 -12.58 -10.21 13.27
N ILE A 99 -13.47 -9.30 13.67
CA ILE A 99 -13.08 -8.00 14.26
C ILE A 99 -12.44 -8.12 15.65
N ASP A 100 -12.75 -9.19 16.40
CA ASP A 100 -12.27 -9.39 17.77
C ASP A 100 -10.97 -10.21 17.83
N ARG A 101 -10.17 -10.24 16.73
CA ARG A 101 -8.90 -10.96 16.71
C ARG A 101 -7.96 -10.41 17.77
N GLU A 102 -7.48 -11.29 18.65
CA GLU A 102 -6.53 -10.92 19.71
C GLU A 102 -5.17 -10.49 19.13
N ALA A 103 -4.50 -9.51 19.76
CA ALA A 103 -3.26 -8.91 19.30
C ALA A 103 -2.15 -9.95 18.96
N GLN A 104 -1.98 -11.00 19.80
CA GLN A 104 -0.98 -12.05 19.55
C GLN A 104 -1.28 -12.91 18.30
N ASN A 105 -2.53 -12.89 17.80
CA ASN A 105 -2.96 -13.66 16.64
C ASN A 105 -2.96 -12.83 15.33
N LYS A 106 -2.62 -11.54 15.40
CA LYS A 106 -2.47 -10.67 14.25
C LYS A 106 -1.11 -10.90 13.58
N ILE A 107 -0.95 -10.49 12.33
CA ILE A 107 0.34 -10.38 11.64
C ILE A 107 0.86 -8.94 11.72
N HIS A 108 2.18 -8.77 11.61
CA HIS A 108 2.83 -7.46 11.72
C HIS A 108 3.38 -7.04 10.35
N VAL A 109 2.54 -6.39 9.57
CA VAL A 109 2.89 -5.96 8.20
C VAL A 109 2.54 -4.49 7.98
N THR A 110 3.25 -3.87 7.06
CA THR A 110 3.11 -2.46 6.69
C THR A 110 1.88 -2.19 5.81
N CYS A 111 1.71 -0.93 5.45
CA CYS A 111 0.69 -0.46 4.50
C CYS A 111 0.71 -1.25 3.18
N ARG A 112 1.91 -1.68 2.69
CA ARG A 112 2.02 -2.54 1.50
C ARG A 112 1.28 -3.86 1.70
N GLY A 113 1.55 -4.57 2.79
CA GLY A 113 0.89 -5.85 3.10
C GLY A 113 -0.63 -5.68 3.21
N GLN A 114 -1.08 -4.62 3.86
CA GLN A 114 -2.50 -4.28 3.98
C GLN A 114 -3.14 -4.03 2.61
N SER A 115 -2.51 -3.24 1.76
CA SER A 115 -3.01 -2.93 0.42
C SER A 115 -3.07 -4.16 -0.48
N ILE A 116 -2.04 -5.01 -0.44
CA ILE A 116 -2.01 -6.28 -1.18
C ILE A 116 -3.16 -7.19 -0.74
N LEU A 117 -3.37 -7.34 0.56
CA LEU A 117 -4.40 -8.23 1.08
C LEU A 117 -5.80 -7.74 0.70
N LEU A 118 -6.07 -6.42 0.80
CA LEU A 118 -7.34 -5.84 0.36
C LEU A 118 -7.55 -6.01 -1.15
N ALA A 119 -6.58 -5.65 -1.98
CA ALA A 119 -6.65 -5.82 -3.43
C ALA A 119 -6.94 -7.28 -3.81
N SER A 120 -6.30 -8.24 -3.12
CA SER A 120 -6.49 -9.67 -3.34
C SER A 120 -7.91 -10.13 -3.04
N ILE A 121 -8.48 -9.69 -1.92
CA ILE A 121 -9.86 -10.00 -1.53
C ILE A 121 -10.83 -9.39 -2.55
N LEU A 122 -10.63 -8.14 -2.96
CA LEU A 122 -11.46 -7.46 -3.95
C LEU A 122 -11.39 -8.18 -5.31
N LYS A 123 -10.20 -8.56 -5.79
CA LYS A 123 -10.02 -9.35 -7.02
C LYS A 123 -10.72 -10.71 -6.93
N ALA A 124 -10.64 -11.40 -5.78
CA ALA A 124 -11.36 -12.66 -5.56
C ALA A 124 -12.88 -12.50 -5.66
N LYS A 125 -13.41 -11.34 -5.27
CA LYS A 125 -14.82 -10.95 -5.38
C LYS A 125 -15.22 -10.46 -6.79
N GLY A 126 -14.26 -10.34 -7.72
CA GLY A 126 -14.51 -9.93 -9.11
C GLY A 126 -14.36 -8.44 -9.39
N TYR A 127 -13.91 -7.64 -8.42
CA TYR A 127 -13.58 -6.24 -8.66
C TYR A 127 -12.30 -6.10 -9.47
N SER A 128 -12.26 -5.12 -10.36
CA SER A 128 -10.99 -4.61 -10.88
C SER A 128 -10.33 -3.82 -9.76
N ALA A 129 -9.20 -4.31 -9.26
CA ALA A 129 -8.48 -3.70 -8.15
C ALA A 129 -6.97 -3.70 -8.41
N ARG A 130 -6.29 -2.68 -7.92
CA ARG A 130 -4.84 -2.53 -8.02
C ARG A 130 -4.29 -1.89 -6.76
N VAL A 131 -3.06 -2.18 -6.45
CA VAL A 131 -2.31 -1.49 -5.41
C VAL A 131 -1.66 -0.25 -6.01
N ARG A 132 -1.55 0.81 -5.24
CA ARG A 132 -0.86 2.04 -5.62
C ARG A 132 0.15 2.43 -4.54
N SER A 133 1.27 2.97 -4.95
CA SER A 133 2.29 3.51 -4.07
C SER A 133 2.47 5.01 -4.29
N GLY A 134 2.77 5.72 -3.22
CA GLY A 134 2.97 7.16 -3.27
C GLY A 134 3.24 7.73 -1.88
N PHE A 135 2.68 8.89 -1.61
CA PHE A 135 2.93 9.64 -0.38
C PHE A 135 1.63 10.20 0.18
N ALA A 136 1.46 10.05 1.49
CA ALA A 136 0.27 10.46 2.22
C ALA A 136 0.58 11.63 3.18
N PRO A 137 0.19 12.87 2.86
CA PRO A 137 0.40 14.02 3.73
C PRO A 137 -0.53 14.01 4.96
N TYR A 138 -1.53 13.15 4.97
CA TYR A 138 -2.50 13.04 6.07
C TYR A 138 -2.05 12.14 7.22
N ILE A 139 -0.90 11.45 7.11
CA ILE A 139 -0.45 10.51 8.15
C ILE A 139 -0.14 11.21 9.47
N LYS A 140 0.58 12.34 9.44
CA LYS A 140 0.96 13.09 10.65
C LYS A 140 0.53 14.55 10.68
N TYR A 141 0.04 15.09 9.58
CA TYR A 141 -0.34 16.52 9.45
C TYR A 141 0.76 17.51 9.87
N ASP A 142 2.02 17.14 9.67
CA ASP A 142 3.21 17.94 9.99
C ASP A 142 3.80 18.67 8.76
N GLY A 143 3.12 18.61 7.63
CA GLY A 143 3.56 19.20 6.36
C GLY A 143 4.44 18.26 5.53
N VAL A 144 4.73 17.06 6.02
CA VAL A 144 5.51 16.04 5.32
C VAL A 144 4.57 14.98 4.72
N ALA A 145 4.84 14.60 3.48
CA ALA A 145 4.16 13.48 2.84
C ALA A 145 5.04 12.22 3.00
N TYR A 146 4.53 11.26 3.77
CA TYR A 146 5.20 9.99 4.06
C TYR A 146 4.87 8.95 3.01
N ASP A 147 5.85 8.09 2.66
CA ASP A 147 5.60 6.96 1.78
C ASP A 147 4.46 6.10 2.29
N HIS A 148 3.58 5.74 1.38
CA HIS A 148 2.38 4.99 1.73
C HIS A 148 1.85 4.17 0.57
N TRP A 149 1.18 3.08 0.89
CA TRP A 149 0.54 2.19 -0.07
C TRP A 149 -0.94 2.13 0.20
N ILE A 150 -1.73 2.24 -0.86
CA ILE A 150 -3.19 2.20 -0.83
C ILE A 150 -3.72 1.22 -1.88
N THR A 151 -5.01 0.91 -1.78
CA THR A 151 -5.72 0.11 -2.78
C THR A 151 -6.63 1.00 -3.61
N GLU A 152 -6.66 0.80 -4.92
CA GLU A 152 -7.72 1.31 -5.78
C GLU A 152 -8.60 0.16 -6.25
N TYR A 153 -9.92 0.37 -6.27
CA TYR A 153 -10.86 -0.51 -6.98
C TYR A 153 -11.81 0.30 -7.85
N TYR A 154 -12.23 -0.29 -8.96
CA TYR A 154 -13.18 0.35 -9.85
C TYR A 154 -14.62 0.10 -9.38
N ASP A 155 -15.34 1.19 -9.09
CA ASP A 155 -16.77 1.15 -8.73
C ASP A 155 -17.61 1.29 -10.01
N GLU A 156 -18.28 0.22 -10.42
CA GLU A 156 -19.14 0.17 -11.62
C GLU A 156 -20.34 1.12 -11.54
N ASN A 157 -20.82 1.44 -10.33
CA ASN A 157 -21.95 2.35 -10.14
C ASN A 157 -21.49 3.81 -10.23
N LYS A 158 -20.37 4.14 -9.60
CA LYS A 158 -19.78 5.49 -9.59
C LYS A 158 -18.98 5.79 -10.87
N LYS A 159 -18.67 4.76 -11.67
CA LYS A 159 -17.84 4.86 -12.89
C LYS A 159 -16.49 5.52 -12.67
N ARG A 160 -15.85 5.24 -11.54
CA ARG A 160 -14.53 5.75 -11.18
C ARG A 160 -13.76 4.79 -10.29
N TRP A 161 -12.47 4.99 -10.23
CA TRP A 161 -11.61 4.38 -9.22
C TRP A 161 -11.90 4.99 -7.85
N ILE A 162 -11.96 4.14 -6.83
CA ILE A 162 -12.09 4.49 -5.42
C ILE A 162 -10.75 4.20 -4.76
N LEU A 163 -10.16 5.21 -4.13
CA LEU A 163 -8.94 5.07 -3.36
C LEU A 163 -9.30 4.67 -1.93
N VAL A 164 -8.69 3.60 -1.44
CA VAL A 164 -8.96 3.05 -0.11
C VAL A 164 -7.66 2.89 0.65
N ASP A 165 -7.58 3.53 1.81
CA ASP A 165 -6.54 3.29 2.79
C ASP A 165 -7.07 2.35 3.88
N ALA A 166 -6.69 1.08 3.77
CA ALA A 166 -7.06 0.08 4.77
C ALA A 166 -6.15 0.12 6.02
N ASP A 167 -5.10 0.95 5.99
CA ASP A 167 -4.13 1.08 7.07
C ASP A 167 -4.35 2.36 7.88
N GLU A 168 -5.24 2.32 8.85
CA GLU A 168 -5.45 3.41 9.80
C GLU A 168 -4.41 3.34 10.92
N HIS A 169 -3.18 3.73 10.64
CA HIS A 169 -2.11 3.67 11.64
C HIS A 169 -1.99 4.90 12.56
N CYS A 170 -2.89 5.88 12.42
CA CYS A 170 -3.03 7.02 13.33
C CYS A 170 -4.46 7.13 13.90
N PRO A 171 -4.91 6.16 14.73
CA PRO A 171 -6.29 6.09 15.22
C PRO A 171 -6.70 7.29 16.09
N ASP A 172 -5.75 8.03 16.65
CA ASP A 172 -6.00 9.22 17.47
C ASP A 172 -6.28 10.47 16.63
N HIS A 173 -6.05 10.43 15.31
CA HIS A 173 -6.35 11.52 14.40
C HIS A 173 -7.72 11.33 13.75
N LYS A 174 -8.63 12.26 14.03
CA LYS A 174 -9.91 12.29 13.32
C LYS A 174 -9.66 12.78 11.89
N MET A 175 -9.73 11.84 10.92
CA MET A 175 -9.63 12.17 9.51
C MET A 175 -10.75 13.11 9.07
N GLU A 176 -10.41 14.10 8.25
CA GLU A 176 -11.36 15.05 7.67
C GLU A 176 -12.13 14.46 6.47
N PHE A 177 -11.75 13.28 6.02
CA PHE A 177 -12.33 12.56 4.88
C PHE A 177 -12.44 11.07 5.17
N ASN A 178 -13.20 10.35 4.33
CA ASN A 178 -13.36 8.91 4.43
C ASN A 178 -12.15 8.18 3.85
N LEU A 179 -11.45 7.37 4.66
CA LEU A 179 -10.33 6.53 4.21
C LEU A 179 -10.76 5.43 3.22
N ASN A 180 -12.03 5.07 3.18
CA ASN A 180 -12.56 4.09 2.23
C ASN A 180 -13.02 4.71 0.89
N ASP A 181 -12.91 6.03 0.76
CA ASP A 181 -13.12 6.79 -0.48
C ASP A 181 -12.29 8.09 -0.39
N ILE A 182 -10.96 7.97 -0.44
CA ILE A 182 -10.04 9.09 -0.28
C ILE A 182 -10.21 10.06 -1.45
N PRO A 183 -10.41 11.37 -1.19
CA PRO A 183 -10.41 12.37 -2.25
C PRO A 183 -9.09 12.36 -3.01
N ARG A 184 -9.17 12.46 -4.34
CA ARG A 184 -7.99 12.29 -5.21
C ARG A 184 -6.84 13.25 -4.90
N ASP A 185 -7.14 14.43 -4.37
CA ASP A 185 -6.17 15.47 -4.00
C ASP A 185 -5.48 15.22 -2.63
N LYS A 186 -5.87 14.18 -1.90
CA LYS A 186 -5.32 13.87 -0.57
C LYS A 186 -4.18 12.85 -0.61
N PHE A 187 -3.95 12.18 -1.74
CA PHE A 187 -2.85 11.24 -1.93
C PHE A 187 -2.00 11.65 -3.13
N ILE A 188 -0.68 11.64 -2.96
CA ILE A 188 0.30 12.01 -3.98
C ILE A 188 0.87 10.73 -4.55
N PHE A 189 0.52 10.34 -5.77
CA PHE A 189 1.10 9.17 -6.42
C PHE A 189 2.60 9.34 -6.70
N GLY A 190 3.33 8.23 -6.83
CA GLY A 190 4.76 8.26 -7.06
C GLY A 190 5.20 9.16 -8.22
N ALA A 191 4.47 9.12 -9.34
CA ALA A 191 4.73 9.98 -10.49
C ALA A 191 4.52 11.49 -10.20
N GLU A 192 3.48 11.82 -9.43
CA GLU A 192 3.21 13.23 -9.05
C GLU A 192 4.28 13.76 -8.09
N ALA A 193 4.74 12.91 -7.15
CA ALA A 193 5.83 13.27 -6.25
C ALA A 193 7.12 13.51 -7.04
N TYR A 194 7.48 12.58 -7.94
CA TYR A 194 8.67 12.69 -8.75
C TYR A 194 8.67 13.95 -9.64
N LEU A 195 7.63 14.15 -10.43
CA LEU A 195 7.52 15.35 -11.27
C LEU A 195 7.41 16.64 -10.45
N GLY A 196 6.77 16.57 -9.28
CA GLY A 196 6.73 17.68 -8.33
C GLY A 196 8.12 18.07 -7.82
N MET A 197 8.99 17.11 -7.51
CA MET A 197 10.38 17.35 -7.15
C MET A 197 11.18 17.91 -8.33
N ARG A 198 11.04 17.33 -9.52
CA ARG A 198 11.71 17.79 -10.76
C ARG A 198 11.36 19.25 -11.11
N ASN A 199 10.13 19.67 -10.83
CA ASN A 199 9.61 20.98 -11.12
C ASN A 199 9.65 21.95 -9.92
N ASN A 200 10.35 21.61 -8.84
CA ASN A 200 10.47 22.41 -7.61
C ASN A 200 9.12 22.76 -6.95
N LYS A 201 8.10 21.91 -7.13
CA LYS A 201 6.82 22.03 -6.42
C LYS A 201 6.95 21.64 -4.95
N TYR A 202 7.81 20.66 -4.65
CA TYR A 202 8.08 20.18 -3.30
C TYR A 202 9.53 20.47 -2.91
N GLN A 203 9.75 20.74 -1.61
CA GLN A 203 11.08 20.80 -1.02
C GLN A 203 11.57 19.39 -0.65
N ASN A 204 12.89 19.26 -0.45
CA ASN A 204 13.50 17.93 -0.22
C ASN A 204 13.01 17.26 1.05
N ASP A 205 12.62 18.00 2.07
CA ASP A 205 12.13 17.53 3.38
C ASP A 205 10.59 17.35 3.43
N GLU A 206 9.87 17.68 2.35
CA GLU A 206 8.42 17.48 2.25
C GLU A 206 8.04 16.08 1.75
N ILE A 207 8.95 15.34 1.11
CA ILE A 207 8.74 13.97 0.61
C ILE A 207 9.68 13.04 1.36
N TYR A 208 9.13 12.10 2.12
CA TYR A 208 9.87 11.30 3.08
C TYR A 208 9.57 9.81 2.96
N TYR A 209 10.62 8.99 3.00
CA TYR A 209 10.51 7.54 3.04
C TYR A 209 10.74 7.05 4.49
N ALA A 210 9.66 6.69 5.20
CA ALA A 210 9.70 6.43 6.64
C ALA A 210 10.60 5.25 7.03
N SER A 211 10.65 4.20 6.20
CA SER A 211 11.48 3.02 6.44
C SER A 211 12.97 3.26 6.19
N ASP A 212 13.35 4.37 5.55
CA ASP A 212 14.73 4.74 5.27
C ASP A 212 14.91 6.26 5.39
N PRO A 213 15.18 6.75 6.61
CA PRO A 213 15.30 8.19 6.89
C PRO A 213 16.34 8.94 6.07
N ALA A 214 17.28 8.25 5.43
CA ALA A 214 18.24 8.85 4.51
C ALA A 214 17.65 9.08 3.11
N THR A 215 16.46 8.54 2.83
CA THR A 215 15.78 8.65 1.55
C THR A 215 14.71 9.73 1.61
N LEU A 216 15.06 10.93 1.13
CA LEU A 216 14.23 12.13 1.12
C LEU A 216 14.04 12.68 -0.29
N GLY A 217 13.02 13.49 -0.49
CA GLY A 217 12.81 14.32 -1.65
C GLY A 217 12.86 13.55 -2.96
N LEU A 218 13.76 13.95 -3.85
CA LEU A 218 13.90 13.32 -5.17
C LEU A 218 14.18 11.81 -5.08
N LYS A 219 15.04 11.38 -4.15
CA LYS A 219 15.32 9.94 -3.95
C LYS A 219 14.09 9.16 -3.53
N ALA A 220 13.34 9.70 -2.57
CA ALA A 220 12.08 9.11 -2.11
C ALA A 220 11.06 9.03 -3.24
N SER A 221 10.92 10.12 -4.02
CA SER A 221 9.96 10.18 -5.13
C SER A 221 10.30 9.22 -6.27
N ILE A 222 11.59 9.02 -6.60
CA ILE A 222 12.02 7.99 -7.55
C ILE A 222 11.62 6.59 -7.07
N ARG A 223 11.86 6.27 -5.80
CA ARG A 223 11.39 4.99 -5.22
C ARG A 223 9.87 4.85 -5.33
N GLY A 224 9.13 5.89 -4.96
CA GLY A 224 7.68 5.90 -5.07
C GLY A 224 7.18 5.68 -6.49
N LEU A 225 7.81 6.33 -7.49
CA LEU A 225 7.50 6.14 -8.91
C LEU A 225 7.67 4.66 -9.32
N PHE A 226 8.79 4.03 -8.94
CA PHE A 226 9.05 2.63 -9.28
C PHE A 226 8.07 1.67 -8.64
N TYR A 227 7.82 1.81 -7.36
CA TYR A 227 6.87 0.93 -6.67
C TYR A 227 5.46 1.11 -7.21
N ASP A 228 5.06 2.34 -7.56
CA ASP A 228 3.76 2.60 -8.16
C ASP A 228 3.65 1.99 -9.57
N PHE A 229 4.69 2.13 -10.40
CA PHE A 229 4.72 1.52 -11.73
C PHE A 229 4.63 -0.01 -11.68
N HIS A 230 5.46 -0.65 -10.86
CA HIS A 230 5.38 -2.10 -10.65
C HIS A 230 4.00 -2.53 -10.17
N SER A 231 3.43 -1.82 -9.19
CA SER A 231 2.09 -2.14 -8.66
C SER A 231 1.00 -2.00 -9.72
N VAL A 232 1.09 -0.98 -10.56
CA VAL A 232 0.18 -0.77 -11.70
C VAL A 232 0.33 -1.89 -12.73
N MET A 233 1.51 -2.49 -12.84
CA MET A 233 1.76 -3.65 -13.72
C MET A 233 1.42 -5.00 -13.04
N ASN A 234 0.68 -5.01 -11.95
CA ASN A 234 0.37 -6.21 -11.16
C ASN A 234 1.65 -6.95 -10.67
N ASP A 235 2.66 -6.19 -10.25
CA ASP A 235 3.91 -6.71 -9.69
C ASP A 235 4.26 -5.92 -8.43
N GLU A 236 3.54 -6.15 -7.35
CA GLU A 236 3.61 -5.42 -6.09
C GLU A 236 4.88 -5.81 -5.30
N ILE A 237 6.05 -5.50 -5.84
CA ILE A 237 7.37 -5.90 -5.31
C ILE A 237 7.58 -5.46 -3.85
N ILE A 238 8.42 -6.20 -3.14
CA ILE A 238 8.80 -5.86 -1.76
C ILE A 238 9.82 -4.72 -1.71
N PHE A 239 9.89 -4.04 -0.57
CA PHE A 239 10.75 -2.86 -0.36
C PHE A 239 12.26 -3.06 -0.62
N LEU A 240 12.73 -4.31 -0.65
CA LEU A 240 14.13 -4.62 -0.94
C LEU A 240 14.43 -4.70 -2.44
N HIS A 241 13.41 -4.79 -3.28
CA HIS A 241 13.57 -4.90 -4.72
C HIS A 241 13.52 -3.52 -5.36
N LEU A 242 14.65 -3.10 -5.90
CA LEU A 242 14.79 -1.85 -6.65
C LEU A 242 15.49 -2.14 -7.98
N PRO A 243 15.16 -1.42 -9.04
CA PRO A 243 15.95 -1.44 -10.27
C PRO A 243 17.41 -1.17 -10.00
N LYS A 244 18.29 -1.81 -10.79
CA LYS A 244 19.74 -1.79 -10.54
C LYS A 244 20.31 -0.37 -10.44
N TYR A 245 19.88 0.53 -11.31
CA TYR A 245 20.42 1.89 -11.40
C TYR A 245 19.97 2.82 -10.26
N ILE A 246 18.88 2.51 -9.55
CA ILE A 246 18.48 3.23 -8.34
C ILE A 246 18.91 2.55 -7.04
N GLN A 247 19.56 1.39 -7.13
CA GLN A 247 20.19 0.76 -5.95
C GLN A 247 21.49 1.48 -5.53
N ASP A 248 22.05 2.33 -6.38
CA ASP A 248 23.16 3.17 -5.99
C ASP A 248 22.75 4.08 -4.84
N LYS A 249 23.52 4.00 -3.74
CA LYS A 249 23.25 4.79 -2.53
C LYS A 249 23.28 6.31 -2.77
N ASN A 250 23.96 6.75 -3.80
CA ASN A 250 24.07 8.16 -4.14
C ASN A 250 22.94 8.64 -5.05
N PHE A 251 22.23 7.73 -5.75
CA PHE A 251 21.25 8.07 -6.77
C PHE A 251 21.83 9.07 -7.79
N GLU A 252 23.08 8.82 -8.22
CA GLU A 252 23.75 9.61 -9.27
C GLU A 252 23.27 9.11 -10.62
N LEU A 253 22.17 9.72 -11.12
CA LEU A 253 21.59 9.39 -12.40
C LEU A 253 22.15 10.30 -13.50
N SER A 254 22.34 9.74 -14.70
CA SER A 254 22.67 10.48 -15.91
C SER A 254 21.44 11.26 -16.42
N GLU A 255 21.69 12.22 -17.32
CA GLU A 255 20.61 12.96 -17.98
C GLU A 255 19.69 12.05 -18.80
N ASP A 256 20.20 10.98 -19.41
CA ASP A 256 19.39 10.02 -20.15
C ASP A 256 18.48 9.22 -19.21
N GLU A 257 18.98 8.79 -18.04
CA GLU A 257 18.16 8.11 -17.02
C GLU A 257 17.08 9.03 -16.46
N TYR A 258 17.39 10.30 -16.22
CA TYR A 258 16.36 11.28 -15.84
C TYR A 258 15.30 11.47 -16.91
N LYS A 259 15.68 11.46 -18.18
CA LYS A 259 14.74 11.57 -19.29
C LYS A 259 13.80 10.36 -19.35
N GLU A 260 14.33 9.14 -19.18
CA GLU A 260 13.50 7.92 -19.13
C GLU A 260 12.51 7.97 -17.95
N LEU A 261 12.96 8.46 -16.76
CA LEU A 261 12.09 8.63 -15.61
C LEU A 261 11.02 9.70 -15.83
N ASP A 262 11.37 10.82 -16.46
CA ASP A 262 10.42 11.89 -16.79
C ASP A 262 9.33 11.39 -17.77
N GLU A 263 9.71 10.57 -18.76
CA GLU A 263 8.79 9.95 -19.72
C GLU A 263 7.86 8.94 -19.00
N LEU A 264 8.41 8.03 -18.19
CA LEU A 264 7.62 7.08 -17.40
C LEU A 264 6.65 7.81 -16.46
N ALA A 265 7.14 8.80 -15.71
CA ALA A 265 6.31 9.54 -14.77
C ALA A 265 5.18 10.32 -15.49
N THR A 266 5.45 10.84 -16.68
CA THR A 266 4.42 11.53 -17.50
C THR A 266 3.30 10.56 -17.89
N LEU A 267 3.62 9.35 -18.30
CA LEU A 267 2.61 8.33 -18.62
C LEU A 267 1.83 7.91 -17.36
N MET A 268 2.52 7.78 -16.24
CA MET A 268 1.92 7.38 -14.95
C MET A 268 0.98 8.43 -14.34
N LEU A 269 0.97 9.68 -14.80
CA LEU A 269 -0.02 10.68 -14.36
C LEU A 269 -1.44 10.30 -14.75
N ASP A 270 -1.62 9.60 -15.86
CA ASP A 270 -2.93 9.08 -16.31
C ASP A 270 -2.76 7.63 -16.78
N VAL A 271 -2.70 6.72 -15.81
CA VAL A 271 -2.55 5.28 -16.05
C VAL A 271 -3.65 4.74 -16.96
N ASP A 272 -4.87 5.22 -16.81
CA ASP A 272 -6.01 4.69 -17.56
C ASP A 272 -5.94 5.03 -19.04
N SER A 273 -5.55 6.25 -19.37
CA SER A 273 -5.37 6.69 -20.76
C SER A 273 -4.12 6.11 -21.42
N ASN A 274 -3.04 5.92 -20.64
CA ASN A 274 -1.74 5.48 -21.14
C ASN A 274 -1.47 3.98 -20.91
N PHE A 275 -2.51 3.20 -20.56
CA PHE A 275 -2.35 1.81 -20.14
C PHE A 275 -1.60 0.92 -21.16
N GLU A 276 -1.90 1.05 -22.45
CA GLU A 276 -1.22 0.26 -23.49
C GLU A 276 0.25 0.68 -23.66
N GLU A 277 0.56 1.96 -23.48
CA GLU A 277 1.95 2.44 -23.54
C GLU A 277 2.76 1.97 -22.34
N LEU A 278 2.17 1.98 -21.15
CA LEU A 278 2.78 1.44 -19.94
C LEU A 278 3.05 -0.06 -20.04
N LEU A 279 2.13 -0.84 -20.65
CA LEU A 279 2.35 -2.25 -20.95
C LEU A 279 3.48 -2.50 -21.94
N ASN A 280 3.73 -1.58 -22.87
CA ASN A 280 4.84 -1.71 -23.82
C ASN A 280 6.21 -1.40 -23.20
N ILE A 281 6.23 -0.59 -22.13
CA ILE A 281 7.45 -0.31 -21.34
C ILE A 281 7.76 -1.49 -20.40
N TRP A 282 6.70 -2.13 -19.88
CA TRP A 282 6.81 -3.30 -18.99
C TRP A 282 7.33 -4.53 -19.70
#